data_82b77d6accdb307aeece5ba5bf7a7355
#
_entry.id   82b77d6accdb307aeece5ba5bf7a7355
#
_cell.length_a   1.000
_cell.length_b   1.000
_cell.length_c   1.000
_cell.angle_alpha   90.00
_cell.angle_beta   90.00
_cell.angle_gamma   90.00
#
_symmetry.space_group_name_H-M   'P 1'
#
loop_
_entity.id
_entity.type
_entity.pdbx_description
1 polymer ?
#
loop_
_entity_poly.entity_id
_entity_poly.type
_entity_poly.pdbx_seq_one_letter_code
_entity_poly.pdbx_strand_id
1 'polypeptide(L)'
;MTARQLKHGLFLGFLMLINPIFWGTAIAGDAMPVASYSLTQAAEGRELYAEHCATCHGMNLLGNESGPALSGKAFQDRWASRAAGQLFDLTTTSMPSTNPGGLVVRDYAAILAFMLYENGYAASAVDLDLKSQLAHSATLGYPSTGEQPPLPTVFALSGTMTEWLHHRGTP
;
A
#
# COMPACT_ATOMS: atom_id res chain seq x y z
N MET A 1 6.78 24.93 -91.41
CA MET A 1 5.94 23.77 -91.47
C MET A 1 5.69 23.34 -90.06
N THR A 2 4.50 23.51 -89.65
CA THR A 2 3.69 23.12 -88.47
C THR A 2 4.39 22.58 -87.21
N ALA A 3 4.46 23.46 -86.22
CA ALA A 3 4.72 23.14 -84.84
C ALA A 3 3.44 22.69 -84.16
N ARG A 4 3.43 21.52 -83.53
CA ARG A 4 2.32 20.98 -82.81
C ARG A 4 2.56 21.13 -81.29
N GLN A 5 1.78 22.00 -80.68
CA GLN A 5 1.77 22.28 -79.25
C GLN A 5 1.36 21.04 -78.43
N LEU A 6 2.20 20.58 -77.53
CA LEU A 6 1.86 19.54 -76.57
C LEU A 6 1.61 20.20 -75.20
N LYS A 7 0.36 20.24 -74.79
CA LYS A 7 -0.05 20.72 -73.44
C LYS A 7 0.31 19.70 -72.39
N HIS A 8 1.25 20.07 -71.61
CA HIS A 8 1.53 19.25 -70.37
C HIS A 8 0.63 19.71 -69.24
N GLY A 9 -0.37 18.91 -68.91
CA GLY A 9 -1.18 19.07 -67.70
C GLY A 9 -0.34 18.85 -66.46
N LEU A 10 -0.28 19.86 -65.62
CA LEU A 10 0.36 19.85 -64.33
C LEU A 10 -0.54 19.11 -63.32
N PHE A 11 -0.28 17.84 -63.08
CA PHE A 11 -0.92 17.12 -62.00
C PHE A 11 -0.18 17.47 -60.69
N LEU A 12 -0.75 18.39 -59.93
CA LEU A 12 -0.37 18.64 -58.54
C LEU A 12 -0.81 17.44 -57.72
N GLY A 13 0.10 16.48 -57.51
CA GLY A 13 -0.07 15.42 -56.55
C GLY A 13 -0.02 15.98 -55.12
N PHE A 14 -1.19 16.08 -54.49
CA PHE A 14 -1.30 16.42 -53.08
C PHE A 14 -0.82 15.23 -52.27
N LEU A 15 0.48 15.23 -51.89
CA LEU A 15 1.08 14.24 -51.03
C LEU A 15 0.57 14.46 -49.61
N MET A 16 -0.49 13.75 -49.23
CA MET A 16 -0.92 13.65 -47.84
C MET A 16 0.20 12.98 -47.02
N LEU A 17 0.94 13.79 -46.28
CA LEU A 17 1.83 13.32 -45.25
C LEU A 17 0.95 12.74 -44.13
N ILE A 18 0.73 11.44 -44.19
CA ILE A 18 0.16 10.67 -43.08
C ILE A 18 1.24 10.64 -42.00
N ASN A 19 1.10 11.55 -41.06
CA ASN A 19 1.90 11.55 -39.85
C ASN A 19 1.41 10.37 -38.99
N PRO A 20 2.15 9.29 -38.80
CA PRO A 20 1.80 8.27 -37.82
C PRO A 20 1.99 8.92 -36.44
N ILE A 21 0.89 9.36 -35.83
CA ILE A 21 0.87 9.66 -34.43
C ILE A 21 1.24 8.34 -33.73
N PHE A 22 2.51 8.21 -33.40
CA PHE A 22 2.98 7.18 -32.48
C PHE A 22 2.25 7.44 -31.15
N TRP A 23 1.11 6.81 -30.98
CA TRP A 23 0.57 6.60 -29.65
C TRP A 23 1.54 5.62 -28.96
N GLY A 24 2.55 6.19 -28.32
CA GLY A 24 3.37 5.45 -27.41
C GLY A 24 2.44 4.93 -26.32
N THR A 25 2.07 3.65 -26.42
CA THR A 25 1.56 2.92 -25.27
C THR A 25 2.67 2.97 -24.26
N ALA A 26 2.55 3.86 -23.26
CA ALA A 26 3.33 3.77 -22.05
C ALA A 26 3.05 2.37 -21.51
N ILE A 27 4.00 1.46 -21.70
CA ILE A 27 4.04 0.20 -20.98
C ILE A 27 4.26 0.67 -19.53
N ALA A 28 3.18 0.71 -18.75
CA ALA A 28 3.31 0.77 -17.32
C ALA A 28 4.17 -0.44 -16.98
N GLY A 29 5.44 -0.20 -16.67
CA GLY A 29 6.33 -1.24 -16.20
C GLY A 29 5.60 -1.93 -15.06
N ASP A 30 5.63 -3.26 -15.02
CA ASP A 30 5.08 -4.05 -13.94
C ASP A 30 5.83 -3.65 -12.65
N ALA A 31 5.43 -2.53 -12.06
CA ALA A 31 5.85 -2.17 -10.73
C ALA A 31 5.36 -3.30 -9.82
N MET A 32 6.31 -4.01 -9.20
CA MET A 32 5.98 -5.02 -8.20
C MET A 32 4.94 -4.42 -7.25
N PRO A 33 3.82 -5.11 -7.03
CA PRO A 33 2.76 -4.55 -6.19
C PRO A 33 3.33 -4.29 -4.80
N VAL A 34 3.35 -3.03 -4.39
CA VAL A 34 3.70 -2.62 -3.03
C VAL A 34 2.51 -2.97 -2.13
N ALA A 35 2.78 -3.52 -0.96
CA ALA A 35 1.72 -3.73 0.03
C ALA A 35 1.04 -2.39 0.33
N SER A 36 -0.27 -2.33 0.11
CA SER A 36 -1.07 -1.12 0.30
C SER A 36 -2.09 -1.32 1.42
N TYR A 37 -2.51 -0.24 2.05
CA TYR A 37 -3.46 -0.23 3.16
C TYR A 37 -4.32 1.03 3.08
N SER A 38 -5.49 1.03 3.72
CA SER A 38 -6.31 2.25 3.86
C SER A 38 -5.98 3.01 5.15
N LEU A 39 -6.22 4.32 5.16
CA LEU A 39 -6.05 5.13 6.37
C LEU A 39 -7.02 4.71 7.49
N THR A 40 -8.21 4.23 7.12
CA THR A 40 -9.19 3.69 8.07
C THR A 40 -8.63 2.45 8.76
N GLN A 41 -8.08 1.52 7.98
CA GLN A 41 -7.47 0.31 8.54
C GLN A 41 -6.27 0.65 9.43
N ALA A 42 -5.43 1.61 9.05
CA ALA A 42 -4.31 2.04 9.88
C ALA A 42 -4.79 2.72 11.18
N ALA A 43 -5.91 3.47 11.15
CA ALA A 43 -6.50 4.06 12.35
C ALA A 43 -7.03 2.99 13.33
N GLU A 44 -7.71 1.95 12.82
CA GLU A 44 -8.11 0.79 13.63
C GLU A 44 -6.88 0.08 14.21
N GLY A 45 -5.85 -0.08 13.38
CA GLY A 45 -4.59 -0.72 13.79
C GLY A 45 -3.85 0.02 14.87
N ARG A 46 -3.96 1.34 14.95
CA ARG A 46 -3.36 2.15 16.02
C ARG A 46 -3.93 1.77 17.38
N GLU A 47 -5.25 1.62 17.49
CA GLU A 47 -5.90 1.25 18.74
C GLU A 47 -5.53 -0.18 19.15
N LEU A 48 -5.54 -1.11 18.20
CA LEU A 48 -5.14 -2.50 18.42
C LEU A 48 -3.65 -2.62 18.79
N TYR A 49 -2.79 -1.82 18.17
CA TYR A 49 -1.38 -1.74 18.53
C TYR A 49 -1.17 -1.26 19.96
N ALA A 50 -1.88 -0.21 20.37
CA ALA A 50 -1.80 0.31 21.73
C ALA A 50 -2.20 -0.75 22.76
N GLU A 51 -3.21 -1.56 22.46
CA GLU A 51 -3.71 -2.61 23.36
C GLU A 51 -2.77 -3.84 23.43
N HIS A 52 -2.25 -4.29 22.29
CA HIS A 52 -1.63 -5.61 22.19
C HIS A 52 -0.10 -5.59 21.99
N CYS A 53 0.48 -4.47 21.55
CA CYS A 53 1.88 -4.42 21.10
C CYS A 53 2.72 -3.38 21.85
N ALA A 54 2.11 -2.24 22.23
CA ALA A 54 2.84 -1.07 22.72
C ALA A 54 3.60 -1.32 24.03
N THR A 55 3.14 -2.23 24.89
CA THR A 55 3.82 -2.58 26.14
C THR A 55 5.26 -3.04 25.88
N CYS A 56 5.49 -3.81 24.81
CA CYS A 56 6.81 -4.33 24.48
C CYS A 56 7.53 -3.46 23.41
N HIS A 57 6.79 -2.90 22.45
CA HIS A 57 7.40 -2.21 21.32
C HIS A 57 7.38 -0.67 21.43
N GLY A 58 6.84 -0.15 22.56
CA GLY A 58 6.69 1.29 22.79
C GLY A 58 5.51 1.89 22.04
N MET A 59 4.87 2.91 22.62
CA MET A 59 3.75 3.63 21.98
C MET A 59 4.14 4.32 20.68
N ASN A 60 5.41 4.66 20.53
CA ASN A 60 6.00 5.32 19.36
C ASN A 60 6.68 4.35 18.39
N LEU A 61 6.51 3.05 18.57
CA LEU A 61 7.14 1.99 17.78
C LEU A 61 8.68 1.98 17.81
N LEU A 62 9.32 2.73 18.70
CA LEU A 62 10.79 2.79 18.77
C LEU A 62 11.43 1.66 19.58
N GLY A 63 10.60 0.75 20.08
CA GLY A 63 11.04 -0.36 20.93
C GLY A 63 11.36 0.05 22.36
N ASN A 64 11.70 -0.93 23.16
CA ASN A 64 12.22 -0.79 24.51
C ASN A 64 13.01 -2.06 24.91
N GLU A 65 13.30 -2.26 26.18
CA GLU A 65 14.04 -3.45 26.67
C GLU A 65 13.30 -4.77 26.40
N SER A 66 11.97 -4.73 26.20
CA SER A 66 11.13 -5.91 26.01
C SER A 66 10.89 -6.27 24.55
N GLY A 67 11.11 -5.33 23.62
CA GLY A 67 10.87 -5.56 22.18
C GLY A 67 11.60 -4.58 21.26
N PRO A 68 11.97 -5.04 20.06
CA PRO A 68 12.69 -4.23 19.09
C PRO A 68 11.83 -3.09 18.54
N ALA A 69 12.49 -2.10 17.93
CA ALA A 69 11.81 -1.06 17.16
C ALA A 69 11.02 -1.63 15.98
N LEU A 70 9.81 -1.13 15.79
CA LEU A 70 8.91 -1.45 14.68
C LEU A 70 8.74 -0.27 13.72
N SER A 71 9.56 0.78 13.87
CA SER A 71 9.59 1.93 12.97
C SER A 71 11.02 2.41 12.73
N GLY A 72 11.16 3.30 11.74
CA GLY A 72 12.41 3.95 11.37
C GLY A 72 13.39 3.04 10.62
N LYS A 73 14.66 3.45 10.61
CA LYS A 73 15.70 2.81 9.79
C LYS A 73 15.86 1.30 10.08
N ALA A 74 15.82 0.91 11.33
CA ALA A 74 15.98 -0.50 11.71
C ALA A 74 14.87 -1.39 11.15
N PHE A 75 13.64 -0.90 11.13
CA PHE A 75 12.52 -1.59 10.49
C PHE A 75 12.70 -1.65 8.97
N GLN A 76 13.04 -0.53 8.34
CA GLN A 76 13.23 -0.45 6.89
C GLN A 76 14.36 -1.35 6.41
N ASP A 77 15.52 -1.34 7.06
CA ASP A 77 16.65 -2.19 6.72
C ASP A 77 16.30 -3.68 6.76
N ARG A 78 15.42 -4.06 7.67
CA ARG A 78 15.00 -5.45 7.83
C ARG A 78 13.92 -5.87 6.84
N TRP A 79 12.98 -4.98 6.51
CA TRP A 79 11.73 -5.35 5.86
C TRP A 79 11.51 -4.79 4.46
N ALA A 80 12.17 -3.69 4.06
CA ALA A 80 11.91 -3.04 2.78
C ALA A 80 12.06 -3.97 1.55
N SER A 81 12.99 -4.90 1.59
CA SER A 81 13.22 -5.86 0.50
C SER A 81 12.44 -7.17 0.65
N ARG A 82 11.57 -7.28 1.66
CA ARG A 82 10.83 -8.50 1.97
C ARG A 82 9.37 -8.37 1.59
N ALA A 83 8.74 -9.50 1.36
CA ALA A 83 7.30 -9.55 1.15
C ALA A 83 6.53 -9.23 2.44
N ALA A 84 5.42 -8.50 2.32
CA ALA A 84 4.54 -8.15 3.44
C ALA A 84 4.06 -9.41 4.19
N GLY A 85 3.82 -10.50 3.47
CA GLY A 85 3.44 -11.78 4.06
C GLY A 85 4.45 -12.33 5.05
N GLN A 86 5.76 -12.13 4.82
CA GLN A 86 6.78 -12.59 5.78
C GLN A 86 6.70 -11.85 7.12
N LEU A 87 6.41 -10.54 7.08
CA LEU A 87 6.17 -9.77 8.29
C LEU A 87 4.88 -10.20 8.98
N PHE A 88 3.83 -10.44 8.19
CA PHE A 88 2.56 -10.95 8.69
C PHE A 88 2.69 -12.32 9.35
N ASP A 89 3.35 -13.27 8.69
CA ASP A 89 3.59 -14.62 9.23
C ASP A 89 4.36 -14.56 10.54
N LEU A 90 5.44 -13.76 10.58
CA LEU A 90 6.18 -13.56 11.82
C LEU A 90 5.28 -13.00 12.93
N THR A 91 4.46 -12.00 12.61
CA THR A 91 3.61 -11.36 13.59
C THR A 91 2.53 -12.31 14.11
N THR A 92 1.85 -13.04 13.23
CA THR A 92 0.79 -13.98 13.61
C THR A 92 1.29 -15.21 14.33
N THR A 93 2.50 -15.68 14.03
CA THR A 93 3.05 -16.90 14.67
C THR A 93 3.81 -16.63 15.96
N SER A 94 4.23 -15.39 16.21
CA SER A 94 5.12 -15.05 17.31
C SER A 94 4.61 -13.94 18.23
N MET A 95 3.60 -13.18 17.82
CA MET A 95 3.09 -12.00 18.52
C MET A 95 1.58 -12.07 18.77
N PRO A 96 1.10 -11.42 19.82
CA PRO A 96 1.86 -10.98 21.01
C PRO A 96 2.59 -12.16 21.66
N SER A 97 3.78 -11.98 22.18
CA SER A 97 4.58 -13.09 22.76
C SER A 97 3.90 -13.81 23.90
N THR A 98 2.96 -13.14 24.57
CA THR A 98 2.12 -13.72 25.64
C THR A 98 0.96 -14.56 25.10
N ASN A 99 0.56 -14.39 23.85
CA ASN A 99 -0.53 -15.12 23.18
C ASN A 99 -0.31 -15.15 21.66
N PRO A 100 0.70 -15.87 21.14
CA PRO A 100 0.97 -15.95 19.71
C PRO A 100 -0.23 -16.48 18.92
N GLY A 101 -0.63 -15.78 17.85
CA GLY A 101 -1.80 -16.13 17.06
C GLY A 101 -3.16 -15.81 17.70
N GLY A 102 -3.17 -15.14 18.84
CA GLY A 102 -4.38 -14.91 19.62
C GLY A 102 -5.32 -13.83 19.10
N LEU A 103 -4.92 -13.08 18.08
CA LEU A 103 -5.80 -12.09 17.42
C LEU A 103 -6.40 -12.68 16.14
N VAL A 104 -7.54 -12.11 15.71
CA VAL A 104 -8.08 -12.48 14.40
C VAL A 104 -7.23 -11.87 13.27
N VAL A 105 -7.24 -12.53 12.12
CA VAL A 105 -6.40 -12.16 10.96
C VAL A 105 -6.57 -10.68 10.55
N ARG A 106 -7.79 -10.17 10.62
CA ARG A 106 -8.09 -8.77 10.30
C ARG A 106 -7.38 -7.81 11.24
N ASP A 107 -7.31 -8.11 12.52
CA ASP A 107 -6.69 -7.25 13.51
C ASP A 107 -5.17 -7.22 13.32
N TYR A 108 -4.55 -8.34 13.00
CA TYR A 108 -3.15 -8.37 12.59
C TYR A 108 -2.89 -7.53 11.34
N ALA A 109 -3.77 -7.60 10.33
CA ALA A 109 -3.64 -6.79 9.12
C ALA A 109 -3.78 -5.29 9.42
N ALA A 110 -4.69 -4.91 10.31
CA ALA A 110 -4.85 -3.53 10.75
C ALA A 110 -3.62 -3.03 11.53
N ILE A 111 -3.07 -3.83 12.44
CA ILE A 111 -1.82 -3.50 13.15
C ILE A 111 -0.68 -3.30 12.16
N LEU A 112 -0.54 -4.17 11.16
CA LEU A 112 0.45 -4.00 10.10
C LEU A 112 0.22 -2.71 9.30
N ALA A 113 -1.02 -2.39 8.96
CA ALA A 113 -1.36 -1.14 8.26
C ALA A 113 -0.91 0.10 9.07
N PHE A 114 -1.12 0.09 10.38
CA PHE A 114 -0.62 1.13 11.27
C PHE A 114 0.92 1.19 11.29
N MET A 115 1.59 0.04 11.37
CA MET A 115 3.06 0.00 11.33
C MET A 115 3.59 0.55 9.98
N LEU A 116 2.95 0.23 8.86
CA LEU A 116 3.31 0.78 7.55
C LEU A 116 3.09 2.29 7.50
N TYR A 117 1.98 2.78 8.05
CA TYR A 117 1.70 4.20 8.16
C TYR A 117 2.81 4.93 8.94
N GLU A 118 3.15 4.46 10.13
CA GLU A 118 4.20 5.06 10.98
C GLU A 118 5.60 5.01 10.34
N ASN A 119 5.81 4.10 9.40
CA ASN A 119 7.04 4.00 8.61
C ASN A 119 7.00 4.81 7.30
N GLY A 120 5.95 5.59 7.03
CA GLY A 120 5.87 6.49 5.88
C GLY A 120 5.50 5.81 4.56
N TYR A 121 4.96 4.58 4.58
CA TYR A 121 4.45 3.94 3.37
C TYR A 121 3.13 4.57 2.94
N ALA A 122 2.95 4.79 1.63
CA ALA A 122 1.77 5.45 1.11
C ALA A 122 0.51 4.62 1.33
N ALA A 123 -0.55 5.27 1.83
CA ALA A 123 -1.87 4.69 1.91
C ALA A 123 -2.56 4.62 0.53
N SER A 124 -3.52 3.75 0.41
CA SER A 124 -4.39 3.59 -0.76
C SER A 124 -5.87 3.65 -0.36
N ALA A 125 -6.75 3.43 -1.33
CA ALA A 125 -8.19 3.31 -1.06
C ALA A 125 -8.60 1.87 -0.65
N VAL A 126 -7.65 0.93 -0.64
CA VAL A 126 -7.93 -0.50 -0.42
C VAL A 126 -7.20 -0.97 0.84
N ASP A 127 -7.89 -1.75 1.64
CA ASP A 127 -7.32 -2.36 2.84
C ASP A 127 -6.23 -3.38 2.50
N LEU A 128 -5.27 -3.51 3.38
CA LEU A 128 -4.27 -4.56 3.33
C LEU A 128 -4.96 -5.91 3.61
N ASP A 129 -5.12 -6.71 2.56
CA ASP A 129 -5.63 -8.08 2.65
C ASP A 129 -4.51 -9.08 2.43
N LEU A 130 -3.93 -9.56 3.51
CA LEU A 130 -2.83 -10.52 3.48
C LEU A 130 -3.28 -11.98 3.28
N LYS A 131 -4.59 -12.24 3.16
CA LYS A 131 -5.10 -13.54 2.73
C LYS A 131 -4.96 -13.74 1.22
N SER A 132 -4.93 -12.66 0.43
CA SER A 132 -4.70 -12.77 -1.00
C SER A 132 -3.23 -13.10 -1.28
N GLN A 133 -3.00 -14.04 -2.20
CA GLN A 133 -1.64 -14.41 -2.63
C GLN A 133 -0.84 -13.21 -3.12
N LEU A 134 -1.49 -12.28 -3.82
CA LEU A 134 -0.86 -11.09 -4.37
C LEU A 134 -0.38 -10.14 -3.25
N ALA A 135 -1.25 -9.83 -2.30
CA ALA A 135 -0.88 -8.98 -1.18
C ALA A 135 0.17 -9.63 -0.27
N HIS A 136 0.10 -10.96 -0.09
CA HIS A 136 1.07 -11.71 0.70
C HIS A 136 2.47 -11.69 0.07
N SER A 137 2.58 -11.74 -1.25
CA SER A 137 3.86 -11.71 -1.98
C SER A 137 4.35 -10.29 -2.30
N ALA A 138 3.52 -9.26 -2.11
CA ALA A 138 3.90 -7.88 -2.37
C ALA A 138 5.07 -7.45 -1.49
N THR A 139 6.10 -6.88 -2.11
CA THR A 139 7.24 -6.30 -1.38
C THR A 139 6.80 -5.05 -0.64
N LEU A 140 7.35 -4.83 0.56
CA LEU A 140 7.09 -3.58 1.29
C LEU A 140 7.68 -2.37 0.56
N GLY A 141 8.82 -2.52 -0.08
CA GLY A 141 9.51 -1.41 -0.73
C GLY A 141 10.06 -0.40 0.30
N TYR A 142 10.37 0.80 -0.20
CA TYR A 142 10.77 1.91 0.66
C TYR A 142 9.62 2.89 0.84
N PRO A 143 9.57 3.60 1.99
CA PRO A 143 8.52 4.57 2.24
C PRO A 143 8.53 5.71 1.23
N SER A 144 7.37 6.33 1.02
CA SER A 144 7.26 7.56 0.25
C SER A 144 7.94 8.72 0.96
N THR A 145 8.50 9.67 0.20
CA THR A 145 9.10 10.88 0.76
C THR A 145 8.06 11.98 1.06
N GLY A 146 6.78 11.71 0.82
CA GLY A 146 5.68 12.65 1.04
C GLY A 146 5.19 12.67 2.49
N GLU A 147 4.60 13.79 2.89
CA GLU A 147 3.90 13.88 4.17
C GLU A 147 2.68 12.96 4.15
N GLN A 148 2.53 12.17 5.22
CA GLN A 148 1.37 11.28 5.38
C GLN A 148 0.15 12.10 5.82
N PRO A 149 -1.03 11.87 5.21
CA PRO A 149 -2.25 12.47 5.72
C PRO A 149 -2.55 11.94 7.14
N PRO A 150 -3.15 12.77 8.01
CA PRO A 150 -3.46 12.34 9.37
C PRO A 150 -4.43 11.17 9.37
N LEU A 151 -4.25 10.26 10.34
CA LEU A 151 -5.19 9.16 10.54
C LEU A 151 -6.57 9.69 10.95
N PRO A 152 -7.64 9.17 10.37
CA PRO A 152 -9.00 9.51 10.82
C PRO A 152 -9.20 9.04 12.26
N THR A 153 -10.06 9.74 12.98
CA THR A 153 -10.52 9.27 14.30
C THR A 153 -11.46 8.09 14.10
N VAL A 154 -11.22 6.97 14.76
CA VAL A 154 -12.04 5.74 14.59
C VAL A 154 -13.50 6.00 14.93
N PHE A 155 -13.77 6.90 15.88
CA PHE A 155 -15.13 7.34 16.26
C PHE A 155 -15.89 8.10 15.16
N ALA A 156 -15.17 8.69 14.19
CA ALA A 156 -15.83 9.38 13.07
C ALA A 156 -16.30 8.41 11.98
N LEU A 157 -15.85 7.17 12.01
CA LEU A 157 -16.11 6.14 10.99
C LEU A 157 -17.22 5.17 11.40
N SER A 158 -17.39 4.92 12.70
CA SER A 158 -18.52 4.15 13.22
C SER A 158 -19.60 5.13 13.68
N GLY A 159 -20.68 5.22 12.93
CA GLY A 159 -21.79 6.16 13.19
C GLY A 159 -22.45 6.07 14.56
N THR A 160 -22.15 5.07 15.37
CA THR A 160 -22.54 4.97 16.78
C THR A 160 -21.65 3.95 17.49
N MET A 161 -21.33 4.21 18.76
CA MET A 161 -20.58 3.28 19.64
C MET A 161 -21.20 1.86 19.69
N THR A 162 -22.48 1.73 19.41
CA THR A 162 -23.25 0.47 19.37
C THR A 162 -22.84 -0.43 18.18
N GLU A 163 -22.50 0.15 17.04
CA GLU A 163 -22.15 -0.62 15.85
C GLU A 163 -20.77 -1.28 15.98
N TRP A 164 -19.86 -0.61 16.70
CA TRP A 164 -18.52 -1.11 16.97
C TRP A 164 -18.52 -2.36 17.88
N LEU A 165 -19.44 -2.42 18.86
CA LEU A 165 -19.60 -3.58 19.76
C LEU A 165 -20.15 -4.81 19.02
N HIS A 166 -20.95 -4.64 17.98
CA HIS A 166 -21.48 -5.76 17.19
C HIS A 166 -20.44 -6.38 16.23
N HIS A 167 -19.40 -5.62 15.84
CA HIS A 167 -18.35 -6.12 14.94
C HIS A 167 -17.26 -6.92 15.65
N ARG A 168 -17.11 -6.78 16.97
CA ARG A 168 -16.12 -7.55 17.75
C ARG A 168 -16.55 -8.97 18.11
N GLY A 169 -17.75 -9.40 17.73
CA GLY A 169 -18.27 -10.70 18.11
C GLY A 169 -18.36 -10.82 19.65
N THR A 170 -19.53 -10.85 20.19
CA THR A 170 -19.72 -11.32 21.56
C THR A 170 -19.12 -12.72 21.72
N PRO A 171 -18.47 -13.02 22.83
CA PRO A 171 -17.84 -14.33 23.08
C PRO A 171 -18.83 -15.48 22.96
#